data_dbfddbd5f1c8b6f638b7b5e2a592ad17
#
_entry.id   dbfddbd5f1c8b6f638b7b5e2a592ad17
#
_cell.length_a   1.000
_cell.length_b   1.000
_cell.length_c   1.000
_cell.angle_alpha   90.00
_cell.angle_beta   90.00
_cell.angle_gamma   90.00
#
_symmetry.space_group_name_H-M   'P 1'
#
loop_
_entity.id
_entity.type
_entity.pdbx_description
1 polymer ?
#
loop_
_entity_poly.entity_id
_entity_poly.type
_entity_poly.pdbx_seq_one_letter_code
_entity_poly.pdbx_strand_id
1 'polypeptide(L)'
;GRVNGEFKAFLTPEEREKSDLDLVVAGIESGITMVEAGAKEVSEDVIVDAMAWAHQMMQPAIALQRELAEKVAPAQQEYDLILPDESIQQTVNAWADGKFGEKIRRPYPERNEMISEIRAEFHEAMAEKLGLDEEEYSEVRGDYDEAFTLALHKDVRRGIVAERVRPDGRQLTEIRPLSSEVGFLPRAHGSSLFTRGVTQGMNIVTLAPLSYSQLIDTMEITDGERRYMHHYNAPGYTVGEVKRMGSPGRREIGHGYLAERALLPVLPTEEDFPYAIRSVTEIMSQNGSTSMAATCSSCLALMDAGVPISAPVSGIAMGLMMDGDTPYVLSDIADAEDFAGDMDFKVTGTSKGITALQMDMKVHGLPVAVLRQAIEQSKAGRAHILEHMLSVLPGPRESLSPYAPRIEKIKIDPDKIGVIIGKGGETINKITSETGAEIDIKEDGLITVASPDGASIEKAMNWIKSLVEEPEVGKIYEGKVVGIKDFGAFVNILPGVDGMVHISKLAERRVEKVTDVVKEGQTVRVKITGIDERGKINLTMIGL
;
A
#
# COMPACT_ATOMS: atom_id res chain seq x y z
N GLY A 1 9.73 -18.70 5.82
CA GLY A 1 10.25 -17.41 6.29
C GLY A 1 11.65 -17.48 6.84
N ARG A 2 12.14 -16.34 7.39
CA ARG A 2 13.48 -16.28 7.99
C ARG A 2 13.38 -15.64 9.39
N VAL A 3 13.73 -16.43 10.40
CA VAL A 3 13.69 -16.00 11.82
C VAL A 3 15.10 -16.07 12.40
N ASN A 4 15.60 -14.96 12.93
CA ASN A 4 16.97 -14.84 13.45
C ASN A 4 18.07 -15.27 12.43
N GLY A 5 17.82 -15.04 11.13
CA GLY A 5 18.75 -15.38 10.06
C GLY A 5 18.65 -16.82 9.53
N GLU A 6 17.79 -17.66 10.10
CA GLU A 6 17.59 -19.05 9.69
C GLU A 6 16.30 -19.23 8.90
N PHE A 7 16.36 -19.98 7.79
CA PHE A 7 15.19 -20.33 6.99
C PHE A 7 14.34 -21.40 7.69
N LYS A 8 13.03 -21.22 7.66
CA LYS A 8 12.07 -22.13 8.25
C LYS A 8 10.83 -22.27 7.37
N ALA A 9 10.37 -23.52 7.18
CA ALA A 9 9.10 -23.79 6.54
C ALA A 9 7.96 -23.81 7.58
N PHE A 10 6.75 -23.40 7.15
CA PHE A 10 5.53 -23.48 7.95
C PHE A 10 5.64 -22.78 9.32
N LEU A 11 5.94 -21.48 9.29
CA LEU A 11 6.03 -20.65 10.50
C LEU A 11 4.73 -20.63 11.29
N THR A 12 4.86 -20.67 12.62
CA THR A 12 3.75 -20.33 13.52
C THR A 12 3.41 -18.83 13.42
N PRO A 13 2.22 -18.39 13.89
CA PRO A 13 1.88 -16.96 13.92
C PRO A 13 2.95 -16.11 14.62
N GLU A 14 3.46 -16.54 15.78
CA GLU A 14 4.48 -15.82 16.56
C GLU A 14 5.85 -15.77 15.85
N GLU A 15 6.17 -16.77 15.05
CA GLU A 15 7.39 -16.78 14.23
C GLU A 15 7.23 -15.89 13.00
N ARG A 16 6.03 -15.85 12.41
CA ARG A 16 5.73 -14.97 11.28
C ARG A 16 5.90 -13.50 11.63
N GLU A 17 5.47 -13.07 12.80
CA GLU A 17 5.68 -11.70 13.30
C GLU A 17 7.17 -11.32 13.38
N LYS A 18 8.02 -12.28 13.79
CA LYS A 18 9.46 -12.08 13.94
C LYS A 18 10.24 -12.27 12.64
N SER A 19 9.60 -12.83 11.62
CA SER A 19 10.23 -13.07 10.32
C SER A 19 10.48 -11.75 9.60
N ASP A 20 11.64 -11.66 8.95
CA ASP A 20 11.99 -10.58 8.02
C ASP A 20 11.73 -10.95 6.55
N LEU A 21 11.26 -12.18 6.30
CA LEU A 21 10.91 -12.70 4.99
C LEU A 21 9.63 -13.54 5.10
N ASP A 22 8.67 -13.25 4.24
CA ASP A 22 7.48 -14.05 4.00
C ASP A 22 7.49 -14.48 2.53
N LEU A 23 7.84 -15.75 2.28
CA LEU A 23 8.13 -16.28 0.95
C LEU A 23 7.23 -17.47 0.63
N VAL A 24 6.53 -17.40 -0.48
CA VAL A 24 5.80 -18.50 -1.09
C VAL A 24 6.50 -18.92 -2.37
N VAL A 25 6.79 -20.21 -2.50
CA VAL A 25 7.44 -20.80 -3.68
C VAL A 25 6.62 -21.98 -4.16
N ALA A 26 6.30 -22.00 -5.45
CA ALA A 26 5.82 -23.19 -6.13
C ALA A 26 6.90 -23.70 -7.08
N GLY A 27 6.92 -25.01 -7.29
CA GLY A 27 7.93 -25.62 -8.16
C GLY A 27 7.63 -27.05 -8.52
N ILE A 28 8.40 -27.53 -9.44
CA ILE A 28 8.46 -28.93 -9.88
C ILE A 28 9.86 -29.47 -9.59
N GLU A 29 10.12 -30.72 -9.90
CA GLU A 29 11.42 -31.34 -9.66
C GLU A 29 12.59 -30.57 -10.31
N SER A 30 12.41 -30.10 -11.56
CA SER A 30 13.45 -29.44 -12.35
C SER A 30 13.65 -27.96 -12.03
N GLY A 31 12.70 -27.30 -11.34
CA GLY A 31 12.82 -25.86 -11.10
C GLY A 31 11.63 -25.22 -10.38
N ILE A 32 11.78 -23.92 -10.18
CA ILE A 32 10.77 -23.06 -9.55
C ILE A 32 9.82 -22.56 -10.63
N THR A 33 8.52 -22.54 -10.33
CA THR A 33 7.45 -22.12 -11.26
C THR A 33 6.75 -20.83 -10.84
N MET A 34 6.77 -20.48 -9.56
CA MET A 34 6.19 -19.24 -9.05
C MET A 34 6.90 -18.82 -7.76
N VAL A 35 7.08 -17.53 -7.57
CA VAL A 35 7.58 -16.94 -6.33
C VAL A 35 6.78 -15.71 -5.99
N GLU A 36 6.40 -15.59 -4.73
CA GLU A 36 5.83 -14.37 -4.17
C GLU A 36 6.42 -14.12 -2.79
N ALA A 37 6.88 -12.88 -2.52
CA ALA A 37 7.42 -12.54 -1.21
C ALA A 37 7.13 -11.11 -0.77
N GLY A 38 7.06 -10.93 0.55
CA GLY A 38 7.28 -9.68 1.25
C GLY A 38 8.52 -9.80 2.13
N ALA A 39 9.30 -8.74 2.22
CA ALA A 39 10.56 -8.77 2.94
C ALA A 39 10.85 -7.42 3.63
N LYS A 40 11.56 -7.45 4.73
CA LYS A 40 11.98 -6.25 5.48
C LYS A 40 13.39 -5.84 5.06
N GLU A 41 13.53 -5.31 3.83
CA GLU A 41 14.81 -4.88 3.23
C GLU A 41 15.87 -6.01 3.21
N VAL A 42 15.46 -7.22 2.81
CA VAL A 42 16.35 -8.40 2.75
C VAL A 42 17.23 -8.33 1.50
N SER A 43 18.50 -8.70 1.61
CA SER A 43 19.44 -8.66 0.48
C SER A 43 19.08 -9.66 -0.63
N GLU A 44 19.51 -9.35 -1.84
CA GLU A 44 19.30 -10.16 -3.04
C GLU A 44 19.83 -11.60 -2.86
N ASP A 45 21.03 -11.74 -2.27
CA ASP A 45 21.64 -13.05 -2.03
C ASP A 45 20.79 -13.91 -1.10
N VAL A 46 20.28 -13.32 -0.01
CA VAL A 46 19.42 -14.04 0.95
C VAL A 46 18.12 -14.49 0.28
N ILE A 47 17.53 -13.68 -0.60
CA ILE A 47 16.33 -14.06 -1.36
C ILE A 47 16.62 -15.26 -2.27
N VAL A 48 17.73 -15.24 -2.98
CA VAL A 48 18.13 -16.35 -3.86
C VAL A 48 18.40 -17.62 -3.06
N ASP A 49 19.08 -17.51 -1.92
CA ASP A 49 19.35 -18.64 -1.04
C ASP A 49 18.06 -19.21 -0.43
N ALA A 50 17.10 -18.34 -0.09
CA ALA A 50 15.77 -18.74 0.38
C ALA A 50 15.00 -19.52 -0.70
N MET A 51 15.04 -19.09 -1.96
CA MET A 51 14.41 -19.80 -3.08
C MET A 51 15.06 -21.15 -3.31
N ALA A 52 16.40 -21.22 -3.27
CA ALA A 52 17.14 -22.48 -3.41
C ALA A 52 16.79 -23.47 -2.28
N TRP A 53 16.76 -22.96 -1.05
CA TRP A 53 16.37 -23.74 0.13
C TRP A 53 14.92 -24.24 0.02
N ALA A 54 13.98 -23.36 -0.37
CA ALA A 54 12.57 -23.71 -0.55
C ALA A 54 12.39 -24.80 -1.63
N HIS A 55 13.09 -24.68 -2.78
CA HIS A 55 13.06 -25.69 -3.84
C HIS A 55 13.57 -27.05 -3.34
N GLN A 56 14.62 -27.07 -2.53
CA GLN A 56 15.12 -28.30 -1.91
C GLN A 56 14.08 -28.89 -0.93
N MET A 57 13.44 -28.07 -0.12
CA MET A 57 12.45 -28.50 0.89
C MET A 57 11.18 -29.07 0.28
N MET A 58 10.80 -28.68 -0.94
CA MET A 58 9.61 -29.23 -1.60
C MET A 58 9.84 -30.58 -2.29
N GLN A 59 11.10 -30.99 -2.54
CA GLN A 59 11.39 -32.25 -3.24
C GLN A 59 10.78 -33.49 -2.60
N PRO A 60 10.78 -33.66 -1.25
CA PRO A 60 10.10 -34.80 -0.62
C PRO A 60 8.58 -34.81 -0.88
N ALA A 61 7.94 -33.65 -0.92
CA ALA A 61 6.51 -33.54 -1.22
C ALA A 61 6.19 -33.90 -2.67
N ILE A 62 7.06 -33.54 -3.62
CA ILE A 62 6.96 -33.91 -5.03
C ILE A 62 7.13 -35.42 -5.19
N ALA A 63 8.13 -36.01 -4.53
CA ALA A 63 8.36 -37.45 -4.56
C ALA A 63 7.16 -38.23 -3.99
N LEU A 64 6.56 -37.75 -2.89
CA LEU A 64 5.37 -38.36 -2.29
C LEU A 64 4.16 -38.33 -3.25
N GLN A 65 3.95 -37.20 -3.95
CA GLN A 65 2.89 -37.10 -4.97
C GLN A 65 3.09 -38.09 -6.12
N ARG A 66 4.32 -38.29 -6.58
CA ARG A 66 4.64 -39.30 -7.60
C ARG A 66 4.36 -40.72 -7.11
N GLU A 67 4.83 -41.06 -5.91
CA GLU A 67 4.55 -42.36 -5.30
C GLU A 67 3.03 -42.61 -5.15
N LEU A 68 2.26 -41.58 -4.77
CA LEU A 68 0.81 -41.69 -4.70
C LEU A 68 0.19 -41.89 -6.09
N ALA A 69 0.61 -41.16 -7.10
CA ALA A 69 0.13 -41.30 -8.47
C ALA A 69 0.43 -42.69 -9.05
N GLU A 70 1.60 -43.24 -8.78
CA GLU A 70 1.96 -44.62 -9.19
C GLU A 70 1.06 -45.66 -8.50
N LYS A 71 0.79 -45.51 -7.21
CA LYS A 71 -0.08 -46.43 -6.45
C LYS A 71 -1.55 -46.37 -6.86
N VAL A 72 -2.06 -45.16 -7.11
CA VAL A 72 -3.47 -44.95 -7.51
C VAL A 72 -3.67 -45.26 -9.00
N ALA A 73 -2.64 -45.07 -9.82
CA ALA A 73 -2.67 -45.22 -11.28
C ALA A 73 -3.92 -44.56 -11.90
N PRO A 74 -4.15 -43.26 -11.67
CA PRO A 74 -5.34 -42.57 -12.17
C PRO A 74 -5.38 -42.66 -13.70
N ALA A 75 -6.58 -42.81 -14.26
CA ALA A 75 -6.76 -42.72 -15.71
C ALA A 75 -6.34 -41.32 -16.18
N GLN A 76 -5.50 -41.26 -17.19
CA GLN A 76 -5.17 -39.99 -17.82
C GLN A 76 -6.43 -39.42 -18.48
N GLN A 77 -6.73 -38.16 -18.20
CA GLN A 77 -7.75 -37.44 -18.92
C GLN A 77 -7.15 -36.87 -20.21
N GLU A 78 -7.78 -37.18 -21.32
CA GLU A 78 -7.48 -36.54 -22.60
C GLU A 78 -8.11 -35.14 -22.61
N TYR A 79 -7.39 -34.15 -23.10
CA TYR A 79 -7.86 -32.78 -23.31
C TYR A 79 -7.27 -32.27 -24.63
N ASP A 80 -8.08 -31.48 -25.32
CA ASP A 80 -7.66 -30.83 -26.55
C ASP A 80 -6.88 -29.56 -26.23
N LEU A 81 -5.72 -29.38 -26.86
CA LEU A 81 -4.99 -28.12 -26.83
C LEU A 81 -5.63 -27.17 -27.86
N ILE A 82 -6.06 -26.00 -27.40
CA ILE A 82 -6.59 -24.94 -28.26
C ILE A 82 -5.38 -24.21 -28.90
N LEU A 83 -4.87 -24.78 -29.97
CA LEU A 83 -3.78 -24.24 -30.78
C LEU A 83 -4.25 -24.14 -32.22
N PRO A 84 -3.74 -23.18 -33.02
CA PRO A 84 -3.98 -23.19 -34.47
C PRO A 84 -3.54 -24.50 -35.09
N ASP A 85 -4.28 -24.95 -36.09
CA ASP A 85 -3.87 -26.11 -36.89
C ASP A 85 -2.46 -25.92 -37.44
N GLU A 86 -1.65 -26.99 -37.46
CA GLU A 86 -0.26 -26.91 -37.89
C GLU A 86 -0.13 -26.41 -39.34
N SER A 87 -1.07 -26.76 -40.22
CA SER A 87 -1.12 -26.28 -41.60
C SER A 87 -1.39 -24.77 -41.71
N ILE A 88 -2.25 -24.26 -40.82
CA ILE A 88 -2.51 -22.81 -40.69
C ILE A 88 -1.23 -22.11 -40.21
N GLN A 89 -0.62 -22.62 -39.12
CA GLN A 89 0.61 -22.03 -38.58
C GLN A 89 1.78 -22.04 -39.59
N GLN A 90 1.95 -23.09 -40.37
CA GLN A 90 2.96 -23.14 -41.44
C GLN A 90 2.67 -22.11 -42.53
N THR A 91 1.41 -21.97 -42.94
CA THR A 91 0.97 -20.98 -43.92
C THR A 91 1.26 -19.57 -43.44
N VAL A 92 0.93 -19.27 -42.20
CA VAL A 92 1.17 -17.94 -41.59
C VAL A 92 2.65 -17.65 -41.42
N ASN A 93 3.44 -18.61 -40.92
CA ASN A 93 4.88 -18.45 -40.80
C ASN A 93 5.56 -18.15 -42.16
N ALA A 94 5.13 -18.83 -43.23
CA ALA A 94 5.65 -18.58 -44.58
C ALA A 94 5.27 -17.16 -45.10
N TRP A 95 4.06 -16.68 -44.77
CA TRP A 95 3.66 -15.31 -45.14
C TRP A 95 4.38 -14.26 -44.31
N ALA A 96 4.57 -14.50 -42.99
CA ALA A 96 5.19 -13.59 -42.05
C ALA A 96 6.70 -13.41 -42.27
N ASP A 97 7.35 -14.33 -43.00
CA ASP A 97 8.78 -14.26 -43.25
C ASP A 97 9.16 -12.94 -43.95
N GLY A 98 10.04 -12.16 -43.31
CA GLY A 98 10.46 -10.82 -43.78
C GLY A 98 9.41 -9.71 -43.65
N LYS A 99 8.22 -9.97 -43.11
CA LYS A 99 7.18 -8.95 -42.91
C LYS A 99 7.39 -8.10 -41.67
N PHE A 100 7.96 -8.67 -40.63
CA PHE A 100 8.26 -8.04 -39.33
C PHE A 100 9.66 -7.38 -39.34
N GLY A 101 10.53 -7.80 -38.47
CA GLY A 101 11.91 -7.31 -38.36
C GLY A 101 11.97 -5.84 -37.99
N GLU A 102 12.82 -5.06 -38.68
CA GLU A 102 13.02 -3.63 -38.40
C GLU A 102 11.75 -2.78 -38.49
N LYS A 103 10.74 -3.20 -39.26
CA LYS A 103 9.47 -2.46 -39.40
C LYS A 103 8.74 -2.29 -38.07
N ILE A 104 8.80 -3.30 -37.20
CA ILE A 104 8.11 -3.31 -35.92
C ILE A 104 9.04 -3.07 -34.71
N ARG A 105 10.33 -2.79 -34.94
CA ARG A 105 11.27 -2.40 -33.88
C ARG A 105 11.23 -0.90 -33.62
N ARG A 106 10.11 -0.45 -33.08
CA ARG A 106 9.79 0.96 -32.84
C ARG A 106 9.16 1.14 -31.48
N PRO A 107 9.29 2.34 -30.87
CA PRO A 107 8.54 2.65 -29.65
C PRO A 107 7.02 2.55 -29.87
N TYR A 108 6.28 2.42 -28.77
CA TYR A 108 4.83 2.61 -28.77
C TYR A 108 4.53 4.13 -28.92
N PRO A 109 3.52 4.58 -29.68
CA PRO A 109 2.48 3.77 -30.33
C PRO A 109 2.82 3.28 -31.75
N GLU A 110 3.86 3.82 -32.41
CA GLU A 110 4.17 3.58 -33.83
C GLU A 110 4.33 2.08 -34.16
N ARG A 111 4.87 1.30 -33.17
CA ARG A 111 4.96 -0.15 -33.30
C ARG A 111 3.60 -0.81 -33.45
N ASN A 112 2.62 -0.41 -32.65
CA ASN A 112 1.29 -1.02 -32.67
C ASN A 112 0.52 -0.60 -33.93
N GLU A 113 0.69 0.62 -34.40
CA GLU A 113 0.14 1.10 -35.67
C GLU A 113 0.66 0.25 -36.83
N MET A 114 1.97 0.04 -36.89
CA MET A 114 2.60 -0.78 -37.92
C MET A 114 2.15 -2.25 -37.85
N ILE A 115 2.02 -2.83 -36.64
CA ILE A 115 1.49 -4.20 -36.48
C ILE A 115 0.04 -4.28 -36.96
N SER A 116 -0.77 -3.26 -36.69
CA SER A 116 -2.17 -3.22 -37.15
C SER A 116 -2.26 -3.16 -38.66
N GLU A 117 -1.39 -2.38 -39.33
CA GLU A 117 -1.30 -2.32 -40.80
C GLU A 117 -0.88 -3.68 -41.38
N ILE A 118 0.16 -4.30 -40.82
CA ILE A 118 0.64 -5.61 -41.26
C ILE A 118 -0.44 -6.68 -41.05
N ARG A 119 -1.19 -6.61 -39.92
CA ARG A 119 -2.28 -7.52 -39.63
C ARG A 119 -3.45 -7.37 -40.60
N ALA A 120 -3.78 -6.15 -41.02
CA ALA A 120 -4.79 -5.89 -42.03
C ALA A 120 -4.36 -6.50 -43.40
N GLU A 121 -3.12 -6.21 -43.87
CA GLU A 121 -2.53 -6.81 -45.07
C GLU A 121 -2.56 -8.35 -45.01
N PHE A 122 -2.28 -8.91 -43.82
CA PHE A 122 -2.30 -10.35 -43.60
C PHE A 122 -3.69 -10.96 -43.81
N HIS A 123 -4.73 -10.38 -43.22
CA HIS A 123 -6.08 -10.91 -43.34
C HIS A 123 -6.60 -10.83 -44.78
N GLU A 124 -6.31 -9.73 -45.50
CA GLU A 124 -6.63 -9.60 -46.94
C GLU A 124 -5.96 -10.71 -47.77
N ALA A 125 -4.64 -10.91 -47.54
CA ALA A 125 -3.87 -11.94 -48.27
C ALA A 125 -4.35 -13.37 -47.94
N MET A 126 -4.80 -13.63 -46.72
CA MET A 126 -5.31 -14.96 -46.35
C MET A 126 -6.70 -15.22 -46.92
N ALA A 127 -7.61 -14.25 -46.90
CA ALA A 127 -8.91 -14.36 -47.56
C ALA A 127 -8.77 -14.65 -49.05
N GLU A 128 -7.93 -13.90 -49.75
CA GLU A 128 -7.62 -14.12 -51.17
C GLU A 128 -7.03 -15.51 -51.44
N LYS A 129 -6.04 -15.94 -50.63
CA LYS A 129 -5.39 -17.23 -50.76
C LYS A 129 -6.35 -18.41 -50.58
N LEU A 130 -7.32 -18.28 -49.69
CA LEU A 130 -8.33 -19.28 -49.40
C LEU A 130 -9.50 -19.26 -50.38
N GLY A 131 -9.66 -18.14 -51.12
CA GLY A 131 -10.78 -17.93 -52.05
C GLY A 131 -12.12 -17.74 -51.30
N LEU A 132 -12.05 -17.21 -50.06
CA LEU A 132 -13.21 -16.97 -49.20
C LEU A 132 -13.66 -15.51 -49.30
N ASP A 133 -14.97 -15.30 -49.23
CA ASP A 133 -15.51 -13.96 -49.04
C ASP A 133 -15.38 -13.50 -47.58
N GLU A 134 -15.81 -12.27 -47.27
CA GLU A 134 -15.66 -11.68 -45.96
C GLU A 134 -16.45 -12.44 -44.87
N GLU A 135 -17.63 -12.96 -45.21
CA GLU A 135 -18.48 -13.69 -44.27
C GLU A 135 -17.88 -15.08 -43.97
N GLU A 136 -17.47 -15.82 -44.99
CA GLU A 136 -16.82 -17.11 -44.88
C GLU A 136 -15.47 -17.01 -44.15
N TYR A 137 -14.67 -15.97 -44.43
CA TYR A 137 -13.38 -15.76 -43.76
C TYR A 137 -13.56 -15.41 -42.28
N SER A 138 -14.63 -14.72 -41.92
CA SER A 138 -14.91 -14.37 -40.52
C SER A 138 -15.02 -15.60 -39.62
N GLU A 139 -15.48 -16.75 -40.14
CA GLU A 139 -15.60 -18.00 -39.37
C GLU A 139 -14.25 -18.60 -38.99
N VAL A 140 -13.23 -18.45 -39.83
CA VAL A 140 -11.88 -19.04 -39.62
C VAL A 140 -10.85 -18.00 -39.17
N ARG A 141 -11.22 -16.73 -39.16
CA ARG A 141 -10.32 -15.61 -38.86
C ARG A 141 -9.61 -15.75 -37.51
N GLY A 142 -10.31 -16.31 -36.49
CA GLY A 142 -9.76 -16.49 -35.15
C GLY A 142 -8.50 -17.34 -35.13
N ASP A 143 -8.49 -18.46 -35.87
CA ASP A 143 -7.34 -19.38 -35.95
C ASP A 143 -6.15 -18.72 -36.68
N TYR A 144 -6.43 -17.94 -37.73
CA TYR A 144 -5.39 -17.21 -38.46
C TYR A 144 -4.84 -16.05 -37.64
N ASP A 145 -5.66 -15.37 -36.84
CA ASP A 145 -5.24 -14.28 -35.94
C ASP A 145 -4.36 -14.79 -34.79
N GLU A 146 -4.69 -15.94 -34.23
CA GLU A 146 -3.86 -16.62 -33.23
C GLU A 146 -2.50 -17.04 -33.84
N ALA A 147 -2.52 -17.68 -35.02
CA ALA A 147 -1.29 -18.07 -35.73
C ALA A 147 -0.40 -16.85 -36.09
N PHE A 148 -1.00 -15.72 -36.47
CA PHE A 148 -0.29 -14.46 -36.68
C PHE A 148 0.37 -13.97 -35.40
N THR A 149 -0.34 -14.02 -34.28
CA THR A 149 0.17 -13.60 -32.98
C THR A 149 1.36 -14.48 -32.55
N LEU A 150 1.29 -15.78 -32.76
CA LEU A 150 2.42 -16.68 -32.50
C LEU A 150 3.63 -16.39 -33.41
N ALA A 151 3.41 -16.07 -34.70
CA ALA A 151 4.47 -15.65 -35.60
C ALA A 151 5.13 -14.33 -35.17
N LEU A 152 4.34 -13.35 -34.69
CA LEU A 152 4.83 -12.10 -34.12
C LEU A 152 5.68 -12.33 -32.86
N HIS A 153 5.22 -13.18 -31.93
CA HIS A 153 6.00 -13.56 -30.74
C HIS A 153 7.34 -14.19 -31.12
N LYS A 154 7.34 -15.05 -32.14
CA LYS A 154 8.57 -15.67 -32.66
C LYS A 154 9.56 -14.62 -33.20
N ASP A 155 9.09 -13.58 -33.90
CA ASP A 155 9.95 -12.49 -34.37
C ASP A 155 10.49 -11.64 -33.20
N VAL A 156 9.68 -11.36 -32.18
CA VAL A 156 10.14 -10.66 -30.97
C VAL A 156 11.26 -11.45 -30.29
N ARG A 157 11.08 -12.76 -30.10
CA ARG A 157 12.11 -13.65 -29.52
C ARG A 157 13.38 -13.66 -30.37
N ARG A 158 13.25 -13.78 -31.68
CA ARG A 158 14.39 -13.74 -32.62
C ARG A 158 15.18 -12.43 -32.49
N GLY A 159 14.50 -11.28 -32.43
CA GLY A 159 15.15 -9.99 -32.23
C GLY A 159 15.98 -9.93 -30.94
N ILE A 160 15.44 -10.43 -29.84
CA ILE A 160 16.12 -10.42 -28.55
C ILE A 160 17.28 -11.43 -28.50
N VAL A 161 17.04 -12.64 -28.97
CA VAL A 161 18.00 -13.76 -28.87
C VAL A 161 19.14 -13.61 -29.88
N ALA A 162 18.81 -13.37 -31.17
CA ALA A 162 19.80 -13.36 -32.23
C ALA A 162 20.40 -11.97 -32.50
N GLU A 163 19.58 -10.93 -32.45
CA GLU A 163 19.98 -9.58 -32.82
C GLU A 163 20.34 -8.70 -31.61
N ARG A 164 19.98 -9.11 -30.38
CA ARG A 164 20.15 -8.32 -29.13
C ARG A 164 19.38 -6.99 -29.16
N VAL A 165 18.31 -6.92 -29.90
CA VAL A 165 17.46 -5.74 -30.05
C VAL A 165 16.05 -6.05 -29.60
N ARG A 166 15.52 -5.21 -28.75
CA ARG A 166 14.16 -5.31 -28.18
C ARG A 166 13.11 -4.77 -29.16
N PRO A 167 11.82 -5.08 -28.95
CA PRO A 167 10.73 -4.61 -29.84
C PRO A 167 10.64 -3.11 -30.00
N ASP A 168 11.09 -2.34 -29.01
CA ASP A 168 11.12 -0.87 -29.04
C ASP A 168 12.50 -0.28 -29.37
N GLY A 169 13.46 -1.12 -29.77
CA GLY A 169 14.81 -0.72 -30.17
C GLY A 169 15.82 -0.64 -29.01
N ARG A 170 15.39 -0.82 -27.75
CA ARG A 170 16.29 -0.78 -26.58
C ARG A 170 17.25 -1.98 -26.54
N GLN A 171 18.36 -1.78 -25.79
CA GLN A 171 19.24 -2.86 -25.37
C GLN A 171 18.61 -3.66 -24.20
N LEU A 172 19.13 -4.88 -23.91
CA LEU A 172 18.51 -5.81 -22.95
C LEU A 172 18.39 -5.23 -21.53
N THR A 173 19.32 -4.40 -21.11
CA THR A 173 19.35 -3.78 -19.76
C THR A 173 18.82 -2.37 -19.71
N GLU A 174 18.41 -1.82 -20.84
CA GLU A 174 17.97 -0.42 -20.94
C GLU A 174 16.56 -0.23 -20.40
N ILE A 175 16.38 0.85 -19.62
CA ILE A 175 15.10 1.24 -19.02
C ILE A 175 14.45 2.31 -19.87
N ARG A 176 13.13 2.28 -20.03
CA ARG A 176 12.34 3.30 -20.72
C ARG A 176 12.54 4.68 -20.09
N PRO A 177 12.35 5.78 -20.83
CA PRO A 177 12.40 7.12 -20.27
C PRO A 177 11.47 7.28 -19.06
N LEU A 178 11.98 7.96 -18.02
CA LEU A 178 11.28 8.21 -16.78
C LEU A 178 10.89 9.67 -16.67
N SER A 179 9.68 9.93 -16.17
CA SER A 179 9.27 11.26 -15.71
C SER A 179 8.36 11.13 -14.49
N SER A 180 8.40 12.12 -13.59
CA SER A 180 7.56 12.13 -12.40
C SER A 180 7.19 13.54 -12.01
N GLU A 181 6.00 13.68 -11.42
CA GLU A 181 5.47 14.92 -10.86
C GLU A 181 4.85 14.64 -9.51
N VAL A 182 4.99 15.56 -8.55
CA VAL A 182 4.43 15.44 -7.20
C VAL A 182 3.67 16.70 -6.81
N GLY A 183 2.66 16.55 -5.94
CA GLY A 183 1.90 17.70 -5.42
C GLY A 183 1.02 18.39 -6.47
N PHE A 184 0.71 17.76 -7.60
CA PHE A 184 -0.04 18.38 -8.69
C PHE A 184 -1.56 18.45 -8.43
N LEU A 185 -2.09 17.71 -7.46
CA LEU A 185 -3.48 17.79 -7.01
C LEU A 185 -3.60 18.72 -5.79
N PRO A 186 -4.12 19.94 -5.93
CA PRO A 186 -3.98 20.99 -4.89
C PRO A 186 -4.64 20.68 -3.55
N ARG A 187 -5.65 19.81 -3.53
CA ARG A 187 -6.42 19.47 -2.33
C ARG A 187 -6.16 18.08 -1.77
N ALA A 188 -5.37 17.28 -2.47
CA ALA A 188 -4.94 15.98 -1.97
C ALA A 188 -3.96 16.16 -0.79
N HIS A 189 -3.87 15.13 0.08
CA HIS A 189 -2.88 15.16 1.15
C HIS A 189 -1.48 14.87 0.62
N GLY A 190 -1.38 14.01 -0.40
CA GLY A 190 -0.21 13.80 -1.24
C GLY A 190 -0.66 13.26 -2.60
N SER A 191 0.08 13.59 -3.64
CA SER A 191 -0.21 13.11 -5.00
C SER A 191 1.06 12.99 -5.83
N SER A 192 1.08 12.01 -6.71
CA SER A 192 2.17 11.84 -7.66
C SER A 192 1.68 11.28 -8.99
N LEU A 193 2.42 11.61 -10.03
CA LEU A 193 2.32 10.99 -11.34
C LEU A 193 3.69 10.40 -11.67
N PHE A 194 3.74 9.10 -11.91
CA PHE A 194 4.96 8.41 -12.34
C PHE A 194 4.77 7.81 -13.72
N THR A 195 5.67 8.12 -14.62
CA THR A 195 5.62 7.67 -16.01
C THR A 195 6.91 6.95 -16.38
N ARG A 196 6.77 5.79 -17.01
CA ARG A 196 7.87 5.01 -17.56
C ARG A 196 7.53 4.59 -19.00
N GLY A 197 8.18 5.24 -19.97
CA GLY A 197 7.72 5.19 -21.37
C GLY A 197 6.30 5.76 -21.47
N VAL A 198 5.34 4.92 -21.85
CA VAL A 198 3.90 5.28 -21.86
C VAL A 198 3.11 4.70 -20.69
N THR A 199 3.71 3.85 -19.88
CA THR A 199 3.05 3.35 -18.66
C THR A 199 3.01 4.45 -17.62
N GLN A 200 1.81 4.84 -17.19
CA GLN A 200 1.60 5.96 -16.29
C GLN A 200 0.69 5.59 -15.14
N GLY A 201 1.17 5.82 -13.92
CA GLY A 201 0.43 5.64 -12.67
C GLY A 201 0.31 6.95 -11.92
N MET A 202 -0.92 7.36 -11.63
CA MET A 202 -1.25 8.46 -10.74
C MET A 202 -1.57 7.89 -9.36
N ASN A 203 -0.97 8.43 -8.31
CA ASN A 203 -1.29 8.01 -6.94
C ASN A 203 -1.76 9.18 -6.09
N ILE A 204 -2.74 8.91 -5.25
CA ILE A 204 -3.37 9.87 -4.34
C ILE A 204 -3.36 9.28 -2.93
N VAL A 205 -2.75 10.01 -1.99
CA VAL A 205 -2.71 9.63 -0.58
C VAL A 205 -3.70 10.48 0.21
N THR A 206 -4.48 9.80 1.04
CA THR A 206 -5.36 10.40 2.05
C THR A 206 -4.94 9.93 3.42
N LEU A 207 -4.77 10.87 4.34
CA LEU A 207 -4.48 10.64 5.75
C LEU A 207 -5.75 10.88 6.56
N ALA A 208 -6.02 10.02 7.53
CA ALA A 208 -7.19 10.11 8.40
C ALA A 208 -6.86 9.64 9.82
N PRO A 209 -7.69 9.94 10.84
CA PRO A 209 -7.57 9.32 12.15
C PRO A 209 -7.61 7.79 12.09
N LEU A 210 -7.05 7.12 13.11
CA LEU A 210 -6.98 5.65 13.17
C LEU A 210 -8.34 4.97 13.15
N SER A 211 -9.40 5.63 13.61
CA SER A 211 -10.79 5.15 13.51
C SER A 211 -11.26 4.84 12.09
N TYR A 212 -10.55 5.32 11.06
CA TYR A 212 -10.76 4.99 9.65
C TYR A 212 -9.93 3.80 9.16
N SER A 213 -9.20 3.12 10.05
CA SER A 213 -8.50 1.87 9.72
C SER A 213 -9.52 0.82 9.25
N GLN A 214 -9.09 -0.02 8.32
CA GLN A 214 -9.93 -1.13 7.87
C GLN A 214 -9.95 -2.22 8.93
N LEU A 215 -11.14 -2.59 9.40
CA LEU A 215 -11.32 -3.74 10.26
C LEU A 215 -11.12 -5.03 9.46
N ILE A 216 -10.36 -5.96 10.02
CA ILE A 216 -10.11 -7.29 9.47
C ILE A 216 -10.65 -8.31 10.45
N ASP A 217 -11.60 -9.10 9.97
CA ASP A 217 -12.14 -10.24 10.71
C ASP A 217 -12.09 -11.47 9.80
N THR A 218 -11.20 -12.39 10.11
CA THR A 218 -10.98 -13.63 9.37
C THR A 218 -10.96 -14.79 10.36
N MET A 219 -10.87 -16.03 9.86
CA MET A 219 -10.73 -17.21 10.75
C MET A 219 -9.40 -17.22 11.53
N GLU A 220 -8.39 -16.48 11.07
CA GLU A 220 -7.07 -16.42 11.72
C GLU A 220 -6.86 -15.15 12.52
N ILE A 221 -7.52 -14.05 12.14
CA ILE A 221 -7.36 -12.72 12.75
C ILE A 221 -8.74 -12.24 13.17
N THR A 222 -8.95 -12.14 14.49
CA THR A 222 -10.14 -11.52 15.09
C THR A 222 -9.78 -10.12 15.58
N ASP A 223 -10.64 -9.14 15.30
CA ASP A 223 -10.47 -7.73 15.71
C ASP A 223 -9.16 -7.10 15.20
N GLY A 224 -8.69 -7.54 14.02
CA GLY A 224 -7.52 -6.97 13.37
C GLY A 224 -7.82 -5.63 12.73
N GLU A 225 -6.83 -4.74 12.71
CA GLU A 225 -6.89 -3.44 12.03
C GLU A 225 -5.78 -3.31 10.99
N ARG A 226 -6.15 -2.77 9.82
CA ARG A 226 -5.21 -2.42 8.77
C ARG A 226 -5.25 -0.92 8.53
N ARG A 227 -4.24 -0.20 9.01
CA ARG A 227 -4.14 1.25 8.88
C ARG A 227 -3.59 1.72 7.54
N TYR A 228 -2.82 0.89 6.81
CA TYR A 228 -2.38 1.17 5.44
C TYR A 228 -3.19 0.36 4.45
N MET A 229 -3.87 1.05 3.56
CA MET A 229 -4.72 0.49 2.53
C MET A 229 -4.23 0.97 1.16
N HIS A 230 -3.90 0.03 0.27
CA HIS A 230 -3.52 0.34 -1.10
C HIS A 230 -4.58 -0.17 -2.07
N HIS A 231 -5.15 0.74 -2.86
CA HIS A 231 -6.11 0.43 -3.91
C HIS A 231 -5.49 0.68 -5.27
N TYR A 232 -5.82 -0.17 -6.23
CA TYR A 232 -5.32 -0.10 -7.59
C TYR A 232 -6.48 -0.23 -8.58
N ASN A 233 -6.54 0.71 -9.52
CA ASN A 233 -7.56 0.76 -10.56
C ASN A 233 -6.88 0.84 -11.94
N ALA A 234 -7.29 -0.05 -12.86
CA ALA A 234 -6.85 -0.06 -14.25
C ALA A 234 -8.05 -0.19 -15.19
N PRO A 235 -8.81 0.89 -15.41
CA PRO A 235 -9.99 0.89 -16.29
C PRO A 235 -9.62 0.57 -17.74
N GLY A 236 -10.60 0.14 -18.55
CA GLY A 236 -10.40 -0.25 -19.94
C GLY A 236 -9.74 0.80 -20.83
N TYR A 237 -9.96 2.09 -20.55
CA TYR A 237 -9.34 3.17 -21.32
C TYR A 237 -7.80 3.14 -21.29
N THR A 238 -7.19 2.51 -20.26
CA THR A 238 -5.73 2.41 -20.12
C THR A 238 -5.07 1.61 -21.24
N VAL A 239 -5.83 0.77 -21.93
CA VAL A 239 -5.46 -0.01 -23.11
C VAL A 239 -6.29 0.36 -24.36
N GLY A 240 -7.04 1.45 -24.30
CA GLY A 240 -7.91 1.88 -25.41
C GLY A 240 -9.18 1.04 -25.57
N GLU A 241 -9.58 0.26 -24.55
CA GLU A 241 -10.79 -0.58 -24.60
C GLU A 241 -11.98 0.10 -23.93
N VAL A 242 -13.16 -0.15 -24.50
CA VAL A 242 -14.43 0.19 -23.86
C VAL A 242 -14.86 -0.98 -22.98
N LYS A 243 -14.74 -0.80 -21.66
CA LYS A 243 -15.15 -1.80 -20.66
C LYS A 243 -16.21 -1.25 -19.72
N ARG A 244 -17.11 -2.12 -19.27
CA ARG A 244 -18.04 -1.79 -18.17
C ARG A 244 -17.22 -1.58 -16.89
N MET A 245 -17.45 -0.46 -16.22
CA MET A 245 -16.88 -0.23 -14.89
C MET A 245 -17.62 -1.09 -13.85
N GLY A 246 -16.85 -1.73 -12.99
CA GLY A 246 -17.34 -2.65 -11.95
C GLY A 246 -16.39 -2.73 -10.76
N SER A 247 -16.59 -3.72 -9.90
CA SER A 247 -15.65 -4.01 -8.82
C SER A 247 -14.28 -4.44 -9.39
N PRO A 248 -13.18 -4.16 -8.68
CA PRO A 248 -11.85 -4.61 -9.08
C PRO A 248 -11.81 -6.13 -9.30
N GLY A 249 -11.20 -6.56 -10.39
CA GLY A 249 -10.95 -7.96 -10.68
C GLY A 249 -9.75 -8.50 -9.88
N ARG A 250 -9.47 -9.79 -10.04
CA ARG A 250 -8.34 -10.44 -9.35
C ARG A 250 -6.98 -9.81 -9.71
N ARG A 251 -6.81 -9.37 -10.95
CA ARG A 251 -5.58 -8.71 -11.43
C ARG A 251 -5.36 -7.39 -10.71
N GLU A 252 -6.39 -6.56 -10.60
CA GLU A 252 -6.33 -5.28 -9.89
C GLU A 252 -6.03 -5.48 -8.40
N ILE A 253 -6.65 -6.47 -7.77
CA ILE A 253 -6.40 -6.82 -6.36
C ILE A 253 -4.94 -7.26 -6.18
N GLY A 254 -4.43 -8.15 -7.04
CA GLY A 254 -3.06 -8.66 -6.97
C GLY A 254 -2.01 -7.56 -7.18
N HIS A 255 -2.22 -6.67 -8.16
CA HIS A 255 -1.32 -5.54 -8.41
C HIS A 255 -1.31 -4.54 -7.24
N GLY A 256 -2.49 -4.25 -6.66
CA GLY A 256 -2.60 -3.41 -5.46
C GLY A 256 -1.89 -4.03 -4.25
N TYR A 257 -2.06 -5.33 -4.05
CA TYR A 257 -1.44 -6.05 -2.95
C TYR A 257 0.09 -6.10 -3.06
N LEU A 258 0.64 -6.28 -4.26
CA LEU A 258 2.09 -6.22 -4.48
C LEU A 258 2.66 -4.84 -4.11
N ALA A 259 2.02 -3.76 -4.55
CA ALA A 259 2.43 -2.40 -4.20
C ALA A 259 2.28 -2.11 -2.70
N GLU A 260 1.24 -2.64 -2.05
CA GLU A 260 1.06 -2.56 -0.61
C GLU A 260 2.21 -3.25 0.13
N ARG A 261 2.50 -4.52 -0.20
CA ARG A 261 3.60 -5.30 0.42
C ARG A 261 4.96 -4.63 0.21
N ALA A 262 5.17 -4.01 -0.95
CA ALA A 262 6.42 -3.31 -1.26
C ALA A 262 6.70 -2.13 -0.31
N LEU A 263 5.66 -1.44 0.15
CA LEU A 263 5.76 -0.22 0.94
C LEU A 263 5.60 -0.43 2.46
N LEU A 264 4.90 -1.49 2.88
CA LEU A 264 4.68 -1.81 4.29
C LEU A 264 5.96 -1.77 5.15
N PRO A 265 7.11 -2.33 4.71
CA PRO A 265 8.32 -2.38 5.54
C PRO A 265 8.94 -1.02 5.84
N VAL A 266 8.62 0.00 5.04
CA VAL A 266 9.19 1.35 5.16
C VAL A 266 8.25 2.36 5.80
N LEU A 267 7.01 1.97 6.08
CA LEU A 267 6.05 2.85 6.75
C LEU A 267 6.44 3.08 8.22
N PRO A 268 6.20 4.28 8.76
CA PRO A 268 6.41 4.55 10.18
C PRO A 268 5.48 3.69 11.05
N THR A 269 5.85 3.49 12.31
CA THR A 269 4.99 2.81 13.28
C THR A 269 3.73 3.63 13.57
N GLU A 270 2.72 3.01 14.16
CA GLU A 270 1.52 3.73 14.60
C GLU A 270 1.82 4.75 15.72
N GLU A 271 2.79 4.43 16.56
CA GLU A 271 3.22 5.31 17.64
C GLU A 271 3.84 6.60 17.09
N ASP A 272 4.70 6.49 16.07
CA ASP A 272 5.39 7.61 15.45
C ASP A 272 4.49 8.42 14.51
N PHE A 273 3.56 7.76 13.81
CA PHE A 273 2.67 8.37 12.84
C PHE A 273 1.24 7.78 12.93
N PRO A 274 0.39 8.32 13.83
CA PRO A 274 -0.91 7.75 14.20
C PRO A 274 -2.02 8.05 13.18
N TYR A 275 -1.78 7.71 11.93
CA TYR A 275 -2.75 7.91 10.84
C TYR A 275 -3.13 6.59 10.19
N ALA A 276 -4.39 6.46 9.84
CA ALA A 276 -4.83 5.59 8.78
C ALA A 276 -4.42 6.23 7.44
N ILE A 277 -3.79 5.45 6.58
CA ILE A 277 -3.24 5.89 5.29
C ILE A 277 -3.95 5.15 4.18
N ARG A 278 -4.65 5.87 3.32
CA ARG A 278 -5.24 5.31 2.10
C ARG A 278 -4.46 5.81 0.89
N SER A 279 -3.87 4.89 0.15
CA SER A 279 -3.17 5.14 -1.11
C SER A 279 -4.00 4.56 -2.26
N VAL A 280 -4.33 5.37 -3.25
CA VAL A 280 -5.11 4.95 -4.41
C VAL A 280 -4.30 5.21 -5.66
N THR A 281 -3.98 4.14 -6.38
CA THR A 281 -3.34 4.24 -7.69
C THR A 281 -4.38 4.13 -8.80
N GLU A 282 -4.43 5.14 -9.66
CA GLU A 282 -5.16 5.15 -10.92
C GLU A 282 -4.16 4.98 -12.07
N ILE A 283 -4.26 3.88 -12.79
CA ILE A 283 -3.47 3.70 -14.01
C ILE A 283 -4.10 4.53 -15.11
N MET A 284 -3.30 5.40 -15.72
CA MET A 284 -3.75 6.32 -16.77
C MET A 284 -3.47 5.77 -18.17
N SER A 285 -2.38 5.02 -18.31
CA SER A 285 -1.98 4.35 -19.55
C SER A 285 -1.09 3.16 -19.21
N GLN A 286 -1.12 2.08 -20.00
CA GLN A 286 -0.31 0.90 -19.74
C GLN A 286 0.33 0.33 -21.01
N ASN A 287 1.58 -0.08 -20.84
CA ASN A 287 2.37 -0.87 -21.79
C ASN A 287 3.43 -1.65 -21.00
N GLY A 288 2.96 -2.59 -20.18
CA GLY A 288 3.77 -3.42 -19.28
C GLY A 288 4.11 -2.79 -17.94
N SER A 289 4.08 -3.64 -16.92
CA SER A 289 4.50 -3.38 -15.53
C SER A 289 3.82 -2.20 -14.84
N THR A 290 2.50 -2.18 -14.86
CA THR A 290 1.69 -1.18 -14.15
C THR A 290 1.81 -1.27 -12.63
N SER A 291 2.01 -2.48 -12.07
CA SER A 291 2.23 -2.67 -10.63
C SER A 291 3.51 -1.99 -10.13
N MET A 292 4.56 -1.95 -10.95
CA MET A 292 5.79 -1.24 -10.60
C MET A 292 5.64 0.28 -10.75
N ALA A 293 4.85 0.74 -11.71
CA ALA A 293 4.43 2.15 -11.77
C ALA A 293 3.59 2.53 -10.54
N ALA A 294 2.68 1.65 -10.09
CA ALA A 294 1.91 1.83 -8.87
C ALA A 294 2.81 1.94 -7.63
N THR A 295 3.79 1.06 -7.49
CA THR A 295 4.75 1.10 -6.37
C THR A 295 5.54 2.41 -6.34
N CYS A 296 6.11 2.83 -7.48
CA CYS A 296 6.90 4.06 -7.57
C CYS A 296 6.04 5.32 -7.33
N SER A 297 4.84 5.39 -7.94
CA SER A 297 3.93 6.52 -7.71
C SER A 297 3.45 6.58 -6.27
N SER A 298 3.11 5.43 -5.67
CA SER A 298 2.68 5.39 -4.26
C SER A 298 3.78 5.84 -3.29
N CYS A 299 5.02 5.43 -3.54
CA CYS A 299 6.17 5.89 -2.76
C CYS A 299 6.32 7.42 -2.83
N LEU A 300 6.28 7.99 -4.04
CA LEU A 300 6.34 9.45 -4.23
C LEU A 300 5.17 10.19 -3.58
N ALA A 301 3.95 9.65 -3.69
CA ALA A 301 2.76 10.27 -3.09
C ALA A 301 2.78 10.21 -1.55
N LEU A 302 3.30 9.14 -0.95
CA LEU A 302 3.53 9.05 0.50
C LEU A 302 4.55 10.09 0.97
N MET A 303 5.66 10.23 0.23
CA MET A 303 6.66 11.26 0.51
C MET A 303 6.10 12.67 0.35
N ASP A 304 5.28 12.92 -0.67
CA ASP A 304 4.59 14.19 -0.91
C ASP A 304 3.57 14.52 0.18
N ALA A 305 2.90 13.50 0.74
CA ALA A 305 1.99 13.64 1.88
C ALA A 305 2.72 13.97 3.21
N GLY A 306 4.04 13.86 3.26
CA GLY A 306 4.83 14.02 4.49
C GLY A 306 4.80 12.79 5.39
N VAL A 307 4.45 11.62 4.86
CA VAL A 307 4.57 10.35 5.61
C VAL A 307 6.06 10.03 5.79
N PRO A 308 6.56 9.92 7.04
CA PRO A 308 7.98 9.75 7.30
C PRO A 308 8.42 8.29 7.07
N ILE A 309 8.39 7.86 5.79
CA ILE A 309 8.89 6.54 5.41
C ILE A 309 10.39 6.43 5.71
N SER A 310 10.84 5.26 6.18
CA SER A 310 12.24 5.03 6.57
C SER A 310 13.22 5.05 5.39
N ALA A 311 12.75 4.68 4.20
CA ALA A 311 13.49 4.70 2.95
C ALA A 311 12.54 4.72 1.74
N PRO A 312 12.90 5.38 0.64
CA PRO A 312 12.11 5.31 -0.59
C PRO A 312 12.26 3.94 -1.27
N VAL A 313 11.17 3.51 -1.91
CA VAL A 313 11.05 2.21 -2.59
C VAL A 313 10.85 2.43 -4.09
N SER A 314 11.62 1.72 -4.91
CA SER A 314 11.41 1.60 -6.34
C SER A 314 11.06 0.17 -6.75
N GLY A 315 10.52 0.00 -7.94
CA GLY A 315 10.18 -1.32 -8.49
C GLY A 315 10.47 -1.41 -9.98
N ILE A 316 10.87 -2.60 -10.42
CA ILE A 316 11.15 -2.93 -11.82
C ILE A 316 10.57 -4.29 -12.18
N ALA A 317 10.11 -4.47 -13.43
CA ALA A 317 9.78 -5.77 -13.98
C ALA A 317 10.91 -6.27 -14.87
N MET A 318 11.40 -7.46 -14.55
CA MET A 318 12.39 -8.19 -15.31
C MET A 318 11.68 -9.21 -16.19
N GLY A 319 12.21 -9.45 -17.38
CA GLY A 319 11.76 -10.50 -18.27
C GLY A 319 12.86 -11.51 -18.58
N LEU A 320 12.47 -12.57 -19.24
CA LEU A 320 13.39 -13.62 -19.65
C LEU A 320 12.96 -14.19 -20.99
N MET A 321 13.95 -14.46 -21.85
CA MET A 321 13.79 -15.34 -23.00
C MET A 321 14.88 -16.40 -22.96
N MET A 322 14.50 -17.66 -23.02
CA MET A 322 15.42 -18.79 -23.09
C MET A 322 15.68 -19.16 -24.55
N ASP A 323 16.95 -19.47 -24.86
CA ASP A 323 17.37 -20.12 -26.11
C ASP A 323 18.16 -21.39 -25.72
N GLY A 324 17.46 -22.52 -25.70
CA GLY A 324 17.95 -23.70 -25.04
C GLY A 324 18.22 -23.41 -23.55
N ASP A 325 19.46 -23.63 -23.13
CA ASP A 325 19.89 -23.36 -21.74
C ASP A 325 20.43 -21.94 -21.53
N THR A 326 20.42 -21.08 -22.56
CA THR A 326 20.99 -19.73 -22.47
C THR A 326 19.91 -18.73 -22.10
N PRO A 327 20.00 -18.05 -20.92
CA PRO A 327 19.04 -17.04 -20.52
C PRO A 327 19.38 -15.66 -21.07
N TYR A 328 18.39 -14.93 -21.54
CA TYR A 328 18.43 -13.53 -21.92
C TYR A 328 17.53 -12.74 -20.98
N VAL A 329 18.13 -12.16 -19.95
CA VAL A 329 17.39 -11.37 -18.93
C VAL A 329 17.19 -9.95 -19.44
N LEU A 330 15.95 -9.46 -19.35
CA LEU A 330 15.51 -8.14 -19.80
C LEU A 330 15.17 -7.27 -18.61
N SER A 331 15.66 -6.03 -18.57
CA SER A 331 15.24 -5.03 -17.59
C SER A 331 14.06 -4.20 -18.11
N ASP A 332 13.09 -3.90 -17.26
CA ASP A 332 11.94 -3.06 -17.59
C ASP A 332 11.19 -3.52 -18.84
N ILE A 333 10.52 -4.67 -18.74
CA ILE A 333 9.76 -5.24 -19.86
C ILE A 333 8.51 -4.44 -20.20
N ALA A 334 8.20 -4.39 -21.49
CA ALA A 334 6.95 -3.91 -22.05
C ALA A 334 6.00 -5.09 -22.37
N ASP A 335 4.71 -4.81 -22.68
CA ASP A 335 3.69 -5.84 -22.93
C ASP A 335 4.12 -6.86 -24.01
N ALA A 336 4.74 -6.41 -25.09
CA ALA A 336 5.20 -7.30 -26.16
C ALA A 336 6.26 -8.33 -25.70
N GLU A 337 7.04 -7.97 -24.70
CA GLU A 337 8.07 -8.82 -24.09
C GLU A 337 7.51 -9.72 -23.02
N ASP A 338 6.49 -9.24 -22.29
CA ASP A 338 5.73 -10.06 -21.36
C ASP A 338 5.01 -11.20 -22.12
N PHE A 339 4.24 -10.87 -23.16
CA PHE A 339 3.49 -11.88 -23.93
C PHE A 339 4.38 -12.88 -24.66
N ALA A 340 5.50 -12.45 -25.24
CA ALA A 340 6.42 -13.32 -25.98
C ALA A 340 7.49 -13.99 -25.09
N GLY A 341 7.64 -13.54 -23.85
CA GLY A 341 8.67 -13.98 -22.91
C GLY A 341 8.33 -15.23 -22.13
N ASP A 342 9.32 -15.75 -21.41
CA ASP A 342 9.24 -16.95 -20.60
C ASP A 342 9.01 -16.67 -19.11
N MET A 343 9.24 -15.43 -18.65
CA MET A 343 9.10 -15.02 -17.26
C MET A 343 8.74 -13.52 -17.17
N ASP A 344 7.84 -13.19 -16.26
CA ASP A 344 7.59 -11.83 -15.71
C ASP A 344 7.98 -11.82 -14.23
N PHE A 345 9.03 -11.07 -13.89
CA PHE A 345 9.58 -11.05 -12.54
C PHE A 345 9.65 -9.61 -12.01
N LYS A 346 8.74 -9.28 -11.12
CA LYS A 346 8.63 -7.98 -10.48
C LYS A 346 9.42 -7.96 -9.19
N VAL A 347 10.32 -6.98 -9.04
CA VAL A 347 11.18 -6.83 -7.88
C VAL A 347 11.11 -5.40 -7.37
N THR A 348 10.78 -5.24 -6.09
CA THR A 348 10.73 -3.95 -5.40
C THR A 348 11.72 -3.90 -4.25
N GLY A 349 12.19 -2.70 -3.91
CA GLY A 349 13.10 -2.54 -2.77
C GLY A 349 13.60 -1.12 -2.61
N THR A 350 14.30 -0.94 -1.49
CA THR A 350 15.06 0.26 -1.17
C THR A 350 16.50 0.14 -1.68
N SER A 351 17.34 1.12 -1.35
CA SER A 351 18.78 1.01 -1.58
C SER A 351 19.48 -0.08 -0.75
N LYS A 352 18.83 -0.58 0.33
CA LYS A 352 19.39 -1.58 1.24
C LYS A 352 19.05 -3.01 0.86
N GLY A 353 17.82 -3.23 0.32
CA GLY A 353 17.37 -4.58 0.02
C GLY A 353 15.94 -4.63 -0.53
N ILE A 354 15.49 -5.85 -0.75
CA ILE A 354 14.19 -6.17 -1.34
C ILE A 354 13.08 -6.02 -0.29
N THR A 355 11.94 -5.45 -0.72
CA THR A 355 10.74 -5.31 0.10
C THR A 355 9.59 -6.20 -0.37
N ALA A 356 9.47 -6.44 -1.68
CA ALA A 356 8.55 -7.44 -2.22
C ALA A 356 9.02 -7.94 -3.58
N LEU A 357 8.56 -9.12 -3.95
CA LEU A 357 8.75 -9.66 -5.29
C LEU A 357 7.60 -10.58 -5.69
N GLN A 358 7.39 -10.70 -7.01
CA GLN A 358 6.44 -11.62 -7.62
C GLN A 358 7.01 -12.12 -8.93
N MET A 359 6.97 -13.42 -9.15
CA MET A 359 7.41 -14.04 -10.39
C MET A 359 6.34 -14.98 -10.92
N ASP A 360 5.99 -14.79 -12.18
CA ASP A 360 5.20 -15.72 -12.98
C ASP A 360 6.03 -16.20 -14.18
N MET A 361 5.81 -17.43 -14.63
CA MET A 361 6.50 -17.97 -15.79
C MET A 361 5.57 -18.73 -16.72
N LYS A 362 6.03 -18.92 -17.95
CA LYS A 362 5.31 -19.62 -19.03
C LYS A 362 6.05 -20.88 -19.49
N VAL A 363 7.08 -21.29 -18.75
CA VAL A 363 7.92 -22.48 -19.06
C VAL A 363 7.89 -23.47 -17.91
N HIS A 364 8.41 -24.68 -18.14
CA HIS A 364 8.41 -25.78 -17.16
C HIS A 364 9.52 -25.65 -16.09
N GLY A 365 9.44 -24.56 -15.29
CA GLY A 365 10.37 -24.31 -14.20
C GLY A 365 11.69 -23.66 -14.64
N LEU A 366 12.24 -22.81 -13.78
CA LEU A 366 13.52 -22.16 -14.00
C LEU A 366 14.52 -22.58 -12.93
N PRO A 367 15.79 -22.82 -13.33
CA PRO A 367 16.87 -23.05 -12.39
C PRO A 367 17.12 -21.79 -11.54
N VAL A 368 17.47 -21.99 -10.26
CA VAL A 368 17.78 -20.88 -9.34
C VAL A 368 18.89 -19.96 -9.87
N ALA A 369 19.84 -20.49 -10.66
CA ALA A 369 20.90 -19.69 -11.26
C ALA A 369 20.36 -18.60 -12.23
N VAL A 370 19.30 -18.88 -12.97
CA VAL A 370 18.64 -17.90 -13.85
C VAL A 370 17.93 -16.83 -13.02
N LEU A 371 17.26 -17.23 -11.95
CA LEU A 371 16.61 -16.31 -11.02
C LEU A 371 17.62 -15.40 -10.32
N ARG A 372 18.79 -15.93 -9.95
CA ARG A 372 19.91 -15.14 -9.40
C ARG A 372 20.31 -14.04 -10.37
N GLN A 373 20.52 -14.36 -11.64
CA GLN A 373 20.88 -13.37 -12.65
C GLN A 373 19.83 -12.27 -12.79
N ALA A 374 18.55 -12.63 -12.80
CA ALA A 374 17.45 -11.68 -12.92
C ALA A 374 17.38 -10.75 -11.69
N ILE A 375 17.54 -11.27 -10.48
CA ILE A 375 17.55 -10.51 -9.24
C ILE A 375 18.75 -9.55 -9.18
N GLU A 376 19.96 -10.02 -9.50
CA GLU A 376 21.15 -9.18 -9.53
C GLU A 376 21.01 -8.03 -10.55
N GLN A 377 20.52 -8.33 -11.76
CA GLN A 377 20.27 -7.32 -12.78
C GLN A 377 19.18 -6.31 -12.35
N SER A 378 18.15 -6.77 -11.62
CA SER A 378 17.08 -5.90 -11.10
C SER A 378 17.60 -4.82 -10.14
N LYS A 379 18.68 -5.10 -9.41
CA LYS A 379 19.30 -4.15 -8.46
C LYS A 379 19.75 -2.87 -9.15
N ALA A 380 20.45 -3.00 -10.29
CA ALA A 380 20.89 -1.84 -11.08
C ALA A 380 19.68 -1.05 -11.64
N GLY A 381 18.64 -1.76 -12.13
CA GLY A 381 17.44 -1.13 -12.63
C GLY A 381 16.64 -0.39 -11.55
N ARG A 382 16.48 -0.98 -10.38
CA ARG A 382 15.84 -0.33 -9.22
C ARG A 382 16.62 0.91 -8.76
N ALA A 383 17.95 0.83 -8.72
CA ALA A 383 18.81 1.95 -8.35
C ALA A 383 18.64 3.14 -9.32
N HIS A 384 18.59 2.88 -10.64
CA HIS A 384 18.36 3.91 -11.65
C HIS A 384 16.99 4.59 -11.51
N ILE A 385 15.91 3.79 -11.29
CA ILE A 385 14.56 4.32 -11.07
C ILE A 385 14.52 5.14 -9.76
N LEU A 386 15.17 4.66 -8.70
CA LEU A 386 15.23 5.33 -7.41
C LEU A 386 15.96 6.67 -7.51
N GLU A 387 17.07 6.74 -8.24
CA GLU A 387 17.80 7.98 -8.50
C GLU A 387 16.91 9.02 -9.20
N HIS A 388 16.13 8.60 -10.21
CA HIS A 388 15.15 9.48 -10.85
C HIS A 388 14.10 9.97 -9.85
N MET A 389 13.50 9.09 -9.05
CA MET A 389 12.48 9.46 -8.05
C MET A 389 13.04 10.49 -7.06
N LEU A 390 14.26 10.27 -6.55
CA LEU A 390 14.93 11.17 -5.60
C LEU A 390 15.35 12.50 -6.22
N SER A 391 15.57 12.58 -7.54
CA SER A 391 15.80 13.84 -8.24
C SER A 391 14.56 14.73 -8.25
N VAL A 392 13.36 14.15 -8.19
CA VAL A 392 12.07 14.87 -8.14
C VAL A 392 11.68 15.23 -6.70
N LEU A 393 11.82 14.28 -5.77
CA LEU A 393 11.54 14.48 -4.35
C LEU A 393 12.60 13.75 -3.51
N PRO A 394 13.56 14.46 -2.90
CA PRO A 394 14.70 13.85 -2.21
C PRO A 394 14.35 13.07 -0.94
N GLY A 395 13.17 13.30 -0.37
CA GLY A 395 12.67 12.65 0.84
C GLY A 395 11.26 13.09 1.18
N PRO A 396 10.66 12.54 2.23
CA PRO A 396 9.36 12.99 2.72
C PRO A 396 9.36 14.50 3.00
N ARG A 397 8.25 15.18 2.70
CA ARG A 397 8.07 16.58 3.06
C ARG A 397 8.11 16.72 4.59
N GLU A 398 8.67 17.83 5.06
CA GLU A 398 8.81 18.12 6.49
C GLU A 398 7.45 18.39 7.18
N SER A 399 6.44 18.80 6.43
CA SER A 399 5.10 19.10 6.94
C SER A 399 4.03 18.41 6.11
N LEU A 400 2.94 18.03 6.79
CA LEU A 400 1.75 17.51 6.13
C LEU A 400 1.08 18.59 5.28
N SER A 401 0.28 18.16 4.29
CA SER A 401 -0.62 19.05 3.55
C SER A 401 -1.50 19.87 4.51
N PRO A 402 -1.80 21.15 4.21
CA PRO A 402 -2.71 21.94 5.02
C PRO A 402 -4.15 21.36 5.06
N TYR A 403 -4.48 20.47 4.16
CA TYR A 403 -5.77 19.77 4.13
C TYR A 403 -5.76 18.45 4.91
N ALA A 404 -4.59 17.92 5.26
CA ALA A 404 -4.49 16.72 6.10
C ALA A 404 -4.89 17.05 7.56
N PRO A 405 -5.62 16.15 8.24
CA PRO A 405 -5.95 16.35 9.64
C PRO A 405 -4.65 16.36 10.47
N ARG A 406 -4.56 17.32 11.39
CA ARG A 406 -3.54 17.29 12.43
C ARG A 406 -4.03 16.42 13.57
N ILE A 407 -3.14 15.70 14.22
CA ILE A 407 -3.46 14.83 15.36
C ILE A 407 -2.62 15.26 16.56
N GLU A 408 -3.30 15.54 17.67
CA GLU A 408 -2.67 15.68 18.99
C GLU A 408 -3.05 14.52 19.90
N LYS A 409 -2.13 14.13 20.77
CA LYS A 409 -2.30 13.02 21.70
C LYS A 409 -2.28 13.53 23.13
N ILE A 410 -3.13 12.94 23.96
CA ILE A 410 -3.09 13.11 25.42
C ILE A 410 -3.25 11.75 26.08
N LYS A 411 -2.42 11.46 27.06
CA LYS A 411 -2.55 10.26 27.90
C LYS A 411 -3.25 10.63 29.20
N ILE A 412 -4.31 9.93 29.52
CA ILE A 412 -5.08 10.09 30.76
C ILE A 412 -5.08 8.77 31.55
N ASP A 413 -5.52 8.87 32.81
CA ASP A 413 -5.81 7.68 33.59
C ASP A 413 -7.00 6.91 32.95
N PRO A 414 -6.88 5.59 32.68
CA PRO A 414 -7.96 4.78 32.13
C PRO A 414 -9.26 4.88 32.91
N ASP A 415 -9.21 5.03 34.24
CA ASP A 415 -10.39 5.18 35.10
C ASP A 415 -11.21 6.44 34.78
N LYS A 416 -10.61 7.43 34.11
CA LYS A 416 -11.27 8.68 33.69
C LYS A 416 -11.88 8.64 32.29
N ILE A 417 -11.68 7.57 31.53
CA ILE A 417 -12.28 7.41 30.20
C ILE A 417 -13.80 7.59 30.24
N GLY A 418 -14.44 7.01 31.28
CA GLY A 418 -15.89 7.14 31.46
C GLY A 418 -16.41 8.56 31.63
N VAL A 419 -15.59 9.48 32.19
CA VAL A 419 -15.95 10.90 32.36
C VAL A 419 -15.95 11.62 31.01
N ILE A 420 -15.00 11.29 30.14
CA ILE A 420 -14.89 11.91 28.80
C ILE A 420 -15.96 11.36 27.87
N ILE A 421 -16.24 10.06 27.92
CA ILE A 421 -17.32 9.45 27.13
C ILE A 421 -18.68 10.00 27.59
N GLY A 422 -18.89 10.09 28.91
CA GLY A 422 -20.16 10.47 29.50
C GLY A 422 -21.24 9.39 29.38
N LYS A 423 -22.40 9.63 29.97
CA LYS A 423 -23.51 8.68 29.96
C LYS A 423 -24.03 8.48 28.52
N GLY A 424 -23.87 7.25 27.99
CA GLY A 424 -24.29 6.93 26.61
C GLY A 424 -23.57 7.73 25.53
N GLY A 425 -22.35 8.22 25.79
CA GLY A 425 -21.56 9.00 24.82
C GLY A 425 -21.89 10.50 24.77
N GLU A 426 -22.73 11.02 25.68
CA GLU A 426 -23.22 12.40 25.66
C GLU A 426 -22.09 13.44 25.69
N THR A 427 -21.07 13.25 26.54
CA THR A 427 -19.98 14.20 26.70
C THR A 427 -19.08 14.25 25.47
N ILE A 428 -18.64 13.10 24.99
CA ILE A 428 -17.76 13.03 23.81
C ILE A 428 -18.47 13.57 22.57
N ASN A 429 -19.74 13.21 22.37
CA ASN A 429 -20.54 13.73 21.24
C ASN A 429 -20.70 15.27 21.30
N LYS A 430 -20.83 15.81 22.50
CA LYS A 430 -20.91 17.25 22.72
C LYS A 430 -19.59 17.94 22.39
N ILE A 431 -18.45 17.38 22.85
CA ILE A 431 -17.13 17.92 22.51
C ILE A 431 -16.94 17.93 21.00
N THR A 432 -17.18 16.79 20.34
CA THR A 432 -17.06 16.66 18.89
C THR A 432 -17.95 17.63 18.12
N SER A 433 -19.23 17.78 18.52
CA SER A 433 -20.17 18.67 17.83
C SER A 433 -19.87 20.15 18.01
N GLU A 434 -19.36 20.57 19.18
CA GLU A 434 -19.06 21.99 19.46
C GLU A 434 -17.68 22.42 18.99
N THR A 435 -16.72 21.49 18.86
CA THR A 435 -15.36 21.80 18.42
C THR A 435 -15.13 21.48 16.94
N GLY A 436 -15.88 20.52 16.38
CA GLY A 436 -15.64 19.97 15.05
C GLY A 436 -14.40 19.08 14.97
N ALA A 437 -13.82 18.68 16.12
CA ALA A 437 -12.70 17.75 16.18
C ALA A 437 -13.19 16.31 16.32
N GLU A 438 -12.51 15.38 15.67
CA GLU A 438 -12.70 13.94 15.86
C GLU A 438 -11.87 13.47 17.06
N ILE A 439 -12.46 12.62 17.91
CA ILE A 439 -11.83 12.14 19.15
C ILE A 439 -11.90 10.63 19.17
N ASP A 440 -10.74 9.99 19.30
CA ASP A 440 -10.60 8.55 19.46
C ASP A 440 -9.96 8.23 20.82
N ILE A 441 -10.48 7.21 21.50
CA ILE A 441 -10.08 6.86 22.88
C ILE A 441 -9.73 5.37 22.92
N LYS A 442 -8.49 5.06 23.26
CA LYS A 442 -8.04 3.68 23.49
C LYS A 442 -8.27 3.25 24.94
N GLU A 443 -8.44 1.96 25.16
CA GLU A 443 -8.68 1.37 26.49
C GLU A 443 -7.56 1.67 27.49
N ASP A 444 -6.35 1.88 27.03
CA ASP A 444 -5.18 2.24 27.84
C ASP A 444 -5.15 3.71 28.27
N GLY A 445 -6.16 4.52 27.90
CA GLY A 445 -6.26 5.94 28.20
C GLY A 445 -5.53 6.86 27.23
N LEU A 446 -5.06 6.38 26.10
CA LEU A 446 -4.55 7.23 25.03
C LEU A 446 -5.71 7.82 24.24
N ILE A 447 -5.77 9.16 24.20
CA ILE A 447 -6.77 9.92 23.43
C ILE A 447 -6.05 10.61 22.28
N THR A 448 -6.59 10.47 21.08
CA THR A 448 -6.18 11.20 19.90
C THR A 448 -7.28 12.20 19.50
N VAL A 449 -6.90 13.42 19.24
CA VAL A 449 -7.79 14.50 18.79
C VAL A 449 -7.32 14.96 17.42
N ALA A 450 -8.18 14.86 16.43
CA ALA A 450 -7.86 15.12 15.03
C ALA A 450 -8.77 16.20 14.44
N SER A 451 -8.19 17.14 13.69
CA SER A 451 -8.91 18.13 12.89
C SER A 451 -7.98 18.77 11.86
N PRO A 452 -8.47 19.20 10.69
CA PRO A 452 -7.73 20.09 9.79
C PRO A 452 -7.49 21.47 10.40
N ASP A 453 -8.36 21.91 11.33
CA ASP A 453 -8.29 23.21 12.02
C ASP A 453 -7.65 23.09 13.40
N GLY A 454 -6.48 23.72 13.57
CA GLY A 454 -5.75 23.73 14.85
C GLY A 454 -6.52 24.36 16.01
N ALA A 455 -7.39 25.34 15.75
CA ALA A 455 -8.22 25.96 16.81
C ALA A 455 -9.27 24.98 17.35
N SER A 456 -9.79 24.09 16.50
CA SER A 456 -10.69 23.00 16.88
C SER A 456 -9.99 22.00 17.80
N ILE A 457 -8.75 21.63 17.48
CA ILE A 457 -7.94 20.73 18.31
C ILE A 457 -7.68 21.35 19.68
N GLU A 458 -7.23 22.60 19.71
CA GLU A 458 -6.93 23.30 20.96
C GLU A 458 -8.15 23.36 21.87
N LYS A 459 -9.33 23.68 21.32
CA LYS A 459 -10.59 23.71 22.09
C LYS A 459 -10.93 22.32 22.66
N ALA A 460 -10.86 21.27 21.83
CA ALA A 460 -11.15 19.92 22.25
C ALA A 460 -10.16 19.43 23.32
N MET A 461 -8.86 19.68 23.13
CA MET A 461 -7.81 19.31 24.07
C MET A 461 -7.97 20.03 25.42
N ASN A 462 -8.29 21.33 25.39
CA ASN A 462 -8.54 22.08 26.62
C ASN A 462 -9.78 21.57 27.34
N TRP A 463 -10.83 21.21 26.62
CA TRP A 463 -12.03 20.63 27.21
C TRP A 463 -11.74 19.27 27.83
N ILE A 464 -11.08 18.37 27.12
CA ILE A 464 -10.68 17.05 27.65
C ILE A 464 -9.82 17.22 28.91
N LYS A 465 -8.80 18.10 28.87
CA LYS A 465 -7.95 18.40 30.03
C LYS A 465 -8.77 18.86 31.23
N SER A 466 -9.74 19.77 31.04
CA SER A 466 -10.58 20.27 32.10
C SER A 466 -11.47 19.21 32.77
N LEU A 467 -11.85 18.15 32.03
CA LEU A 467 -12.65 17.03 32.53
C LEU A 467 -11.84 16.06 33.41
N VAL A 468 -10.54 15.95 33.14
CA VAL A 468 -9.65 14.99 33.82
C VAL A 468 -8.72 15.66 34.84
N GLU A 469 -8.71 17.00 34.90
CA GLU A 469 -7.90 17.76 35.84
C GLU A 469 -8.27 17.42 37.29
N GLU A 470 -7.27 17.15 38.09
CA GLU A 470 -7.45 16.88 39.51
C GLU A 470 -7.24 18.14 40.33
N PRO A 471 -8.03 18.31 41.40
CA PRO A 471 -7.87 19.44 42.30
C PRO A 471 -6.52 19.39 43.03
N GLU A 472 -5.70 20.41 42.86
CA GLU A 472 -4.35 20.47 43.39
C GLU A 472 -4.27 21.48 44.56
N VAL A 473 -3.75 21.03 45.71
CA VAL A 473 -3.58 21.88 46.89
C VAL A 473 -2.59 23.02 46.60
N GLY A 474 -3.01 24.22 46.90
CA GLY A 474 -2.22 25.43 46.66
C GLY A 474 -2.53 26.14 45.33
N LYS A 475 -3.23 25.49 44.38
CA LYS A 475 -3.63 26.06 43.10
C LYS A 475 -4.87 26.97 43.26
N ILE A 476 -4.93 28.00 42.42
CA ILE A 476 -6.06 28.96 42.36
C ILE A 476 -6.96 28.54 41.19
N TYR A 477 -8.26 28.49 41.47
CA TYR A 477 -9.29 28.19 40.48
C TYR A 477 -10.30 29.33 40.40
N GLU A 478 -10.87 29.52 39.24
CA GLU A 478 -12.08 30.35 39.06
C GLU A 478 -13.28 29.39 39.08
N GLY A 479 -14.12 29.47 40.08
CA GLY A 479 -15.24 28.56 40.26
C GLY A 479 -16.57 29.30 40.45
N LYS A 480 -17.67 28.64 40.14
CA LYS A 480 -19.02 29.15 40.28
C LYS A 480 -19.60 28.76 41.63
N VAL A 481 -20.16 29.70 42.39
CA VAL A 481 -20.88 29.39 43.63
C VAL A 481 -22.16 28.63 43.30
N VAL A 482 -22.21 27.34 43.70
CA VAL A 482 -23.34 26.41 43.43
C VAL A 482 -24.27 26.22 44.62
N GLY A 483 -23.90 26.74 45.82
CA GLY A 483 -24.76 26.68 46.96
C GLY A 483 -24.20 27.48 48.12
N ILE A 484 -25.09 28.05 48.93
CA ILE A 484 -24.76 28.86 50.15
C ILE A 484 -25.41 28.24 51.35
N LYS A 485 -24.65 28.07 52.42
CA LYS A 485 -25.08 27.69 53.76
C LYS A 485 -24.59 28.67 54.79
N ASP A 486 -25.13 28.66 56.00
CA ASP A 486 -24.76 29.60 57.08
C ASP A 486 -23.27 29.52 57.44
N PHE A 487 -22.63 28.36 57.26
CA PHE A 487 -21.22 28.15 57.58
C PHE A 487 -20.24 28.34 56.41
N GLY A 488 -20.71 28.56 55.16
CA GLY A 488 -19.83 28.72 54.00
C GLY A 488 -20.54 28.62 52.67
N ALA A 489 -19.77 28.80 51.60
CA ALA A 489 -20.18 28.69 50.20
C ALA A 489 -19.57 27.47 49.55
N PHE A 490 -20.34 26.77 48.74
CA PHE A 490 -19.88 25.68 47.88
C PHE A 490 -19.57 26.28 46.49
N VAL A 491 -18.38 26.01 46.02
CA VAL A 491 -17.87 26.53 44.74
C VAL A 491 -17.48 25.36 43.87
N ASN A 492 -18.09 25.27 42.70
CA ASN A 492 -17.70 24.31 41.67
C ASN A 492 -16.42 24.82 41.01
N ILE A 493 -15.30 24.16 41.28
CA ILE A 493 -13.95 24.54 40.82
C ILE A 493 -13.50 23.83 39.55
N LEU A 494 -14.00 22.61 39.33
CA LEU A 494 -13.80 21.77 38.14
C LEU A 494 -15.10 21.05 37.80
N PRO A 495 -15.30 20.54 36.59
CA PRO A 495 -16.50 19.81 36.24
C PRO A 495 -16.78 18.65 37.22
N GLY A 496 -17.89 18.72 37.94
CA GLY A 496 -18.28 17.71 38.95
C GLY A 496 -17.51 17.77 40.28
N VAL A 497 -16.65 18.76 40.49
CA VAL A 497 -15.83 18.91 41.71
C VAL A 497 -16.18 20.18 42.45
N ASP A 498 -16.80 20.04 43.61
CA ASP A 498 -17.18 21.14 44.47
C ASP A 498 -16.25 21.21 45.66
N GLY A 499 -15.81 22.42 46.00
CA GLY A 499 -15.08 22.71 47.21
C GLY A 499 -15.87 23.68 48.12
N MET A 500 -15.54 23.70 49.39
CA MET A 500 -16.20 24.55 50.37
C MET A 500 -15.29 25.66 50.85
N VAL A 501 -15.76 26.91 50.73
CA VAL A 501 -15.17 28.09 51.37
C VAL A 501 -15.89 28.34 52.70
N HIS A 502 -15.23 28.08 53.80
CA HIS A 502 -15.80 28.36 55.11
C HIS A 502 -15.99 29.87 55.29
N ILE A 503 -17.01 30.30 56.06
CA ILE A 503 -17.35 31.73 56.28
C ILE A 503 -16.14 32.55 56.73
N SER A 504 -15.24 31.99 57.53
CA SER A 504 -14.01 32.65 58.01
C SER A 504 -12.91 32.76 56.91
N LYS A 505 -13.12 32.17 55.77
CA LYS A 505 -12.16 32.16 54.65
C LYS A 505 -12.67 32.90 53.39
N LEU A 506 -13.83 33.56 53.52
CA LEU A 506 -14.43 34.35 52.43
C LEU A 506 -13.78 35.73 52.27
N ALA A 507 -13.35 36.37 53.36
CA ALA A 507 -12.69 37.70 53.34
C ALA A 507 -11.78 37.86 54.56
N GLU A 508 -10.84 38.81 54.51
CA GLU A 508 -9.93 39.13 55.63
C GLU A 508 -10.66 39.73 56.84
N ARG A 509 -11.81 40.40 56.56
CA ARG A 509 -12.69 40.96 57.62
C ARG A 509 -13.65 39.91 58.14
N ARG A 510 -14.14 40.11 59.37
CA ARG A 510 -15.19 39.23 59.93
C ARG A 510 -16.47 39.34 59.09
N VAL A 511 -16.94 38.21 58.57
CA VAL A 511 -18.16 38.08 57.78
C VAL A 511 -19.29 37.59 58.68
N GLU A 512 -20.41 38.33 58.73
CA GLU A 512 -21.58 37.93 59.55
C GLU A 512 -22.50 36.97 58.80
N LYS A 513 -22.68 37.19 57.47
CA LYS A 513 -23.46 36.32 56.61
C LYS A 513 -22.68 36.03 55.32
N VAL A 514 -22.71 34.81 54.86
CA VAL A 514 -22.02 34.38 53.62
C VAL A 514 -22.52 35.19 52.43
N THR A 515 -23.81 35.51 52.40
CA THR A 515 -24.45 36.33 51.36
C THR A 515 -23.95 37.77 51.26
N ASP A 516 -23.25 38.29 52.28
CA ASP A 516 -22.65 39.63 52.26
C ASP A 516 -21.38 39.69 51.40
N VAL A 517 -20.80 38.53 51.02
CA VAL A 517 -19.56 38.42 50.26
C VAL A 517 -19.79 37.77 48.91
N VAL A 518 -20.58 36.70 48.84
CA VAL A 518 -20.83 35.95 47.62
C VAL A 518 -22.31 35.69 47.39
N LYS A 519 -22.69 35.53 46.11
CA LYS A 519 -24.05 35.17 45.69
C LYS A 519 -24.03 33.84 44.92
N GLU A 520 -25.11 33.08 45.02
CA GLU A 520 -25.28 31.89 44.22
C GLU A 520 -25.27 32.22 42.73
N GLY A 521 -24.52 31.44 41.94
CA GLY A 521 -24.28 31.69 40.52
C GLY A 521 -23.11 32.63 40.21
N GLN A 522 -22.51 33.29 41.22
CA GLN A 522 -21.37 34.20 41.05
C GLN A 522 -20.07 33.39 40.78
N THR A 523 -19.25 33.86 39.85
CA THR A 523 -17.88 33.35 39.63
C THR A 523 -16.93 34.03 40.63
N VAL A 524 -16.16 33.23 41.35
CA VAL A 524 -15.20 33.67 42.37
C VAL A 524 -13.86 32.98 42.20
N ARG A 525 -12.77 33.66 42.55
CA ARG A 525 -11.44 33.05 42.62
C ARG A 525 -11.25 32.41 43.97
N VAL A 526 -10.83 31.18 44.00
CA VAL A 526 -10.61 30.39 45.22
C VAL A 526 -9.29 29.60 45.13
N LYS A 527 -8.63 29.44 46.26
CA LYS A 527 -7.40 28.61 46.38
C LYS A 527 -7.70 27.40 47.21
N ILE A 528 -7.24 26.23 46.76
CA ILE A 528 -7.34 24.98 47.54
C ILE A 528 -6.34 25.05 48.69
N THR A 529 -6.85 24.96 49.95
CA THR A 529 -6.00 24.94 51.14
C THR A 529 -5.71 23.54 51.67
N GLY A 530 -6.50 22.57 51.26
CA GLY A 530 -6.32 21.17 51.63
C GLY A 530 -7.48 20.32 51.17
N ILE A 531 -7.22 19.04 51.05
CA ILE A 531 -8.19 17.99 50.74
C ILE A 531 -8.16 17.01 51.94
N ASP A 532 -9.32 16.76 52.56
CA ASP A 532 -9.39 15.84 53.71
C ASP A 532 -9.38 14.36 53.28
N GLU A 533 -9.23 13.45 54.26
CA GLU A 533 -9.21 12.00 54.03
C GLU A 533 -10.51 11.47 53.39
N ARG A 534 -11.58 12.25 53.35
CA ARG A 534 -12.86 11.93 52.74
C ARG A 534 -13.04 12.58 51.37
N GLY A 535 -11.96 13.18 50.82
CA GLY A 535 -11.95 13.84 49.52
C GLY A 535 -12.65 15.23 49.51
N LYS A 536 -13.00 15.82 50.70
CA LYS A 536 -13.61 17.17 50.74
C LYS A 536 -12.55 18.23 50.55
N ILE A 537 -12.82 19.13 49.60
CA ILE A 537 -11.90 20.20 49.21
C ILE A 537 -12.21 21.47 50.03
N ASN A 538 -11.22 21.94 50.75
CA ASN A 538 -11.27 23.17 51.50
C ASN A 538 -10.68 24.33 50.68
N LEU A 539 -11.43 25.39 50.57
CA LEU A 539 -11.10 26.55 49.76
C LEU A 539 -10.93 27.81 50.62
N THR A 540 -10.17 28.78 50.11
CA THR A 540 -10.08 30.14 50.64
C THR A 540 -10.17 31.18 49.53
N MET A 541 -10.75 32.31 49.83
CA MET A 541 -10.75 33.53 49.01
C MET A 541 -9.78 34.58 49.56
N ILE A 542 -9.17 34.32 50.72
CA ILE A 542 -8.27 35.27 51.39
C ILE A 542 -6.91 35.24 50.68
N GLY A 543 -6.40 36.46 50.36
CA GLY A 543 -5.10 36.63 49.74
C GLY A 543 -5.05 36.38 48.22
N LEU A 544 -6.21 36.50 47.54
CA LEU A 544 -6.34 36.29 46.08
C LEU A 544 -6.68 37.58 45.33
#